data_29e17d5d1e4f6cc463ec81d1d7263082
#
_entry.id   29e17d5d1e4f6cc463ec81d1d7263082
#
_cell.length_a   1.000
_cell.length_b   1.000
_cell.length_c   1.000
_cell.angle_alpha   90.00
_cell.angle_beta   90.00
_cell.angle_gamma   90.00
#
_symmetry.space_group_name_H-M   'P 1'
#
loop_
_entity.id
_entity.type
_entity.pdbx_description
1 polymer ?
#
loop_
_entity_poly.entity_id
_entity_poly.type
_entity_poly.pdbx_seq_one_letter_code
_entity_poly.pdbx_strand_id
1 'polypeptide(L)'
;MRRSAGRSRATEVAVVRPLQGLRYDPARAGDLGLVLAPPYDVITPREQAELHARSPYNVIRLILPEEADRGAAAARTLREWVARGLLVRDPTPAVYLYSQRFSLPDGTSRRRDGLLCRLRLEKFGAGIVRPHERTLPGPKADRLAILRATGANLSPIFGLYARPGEPVRALVGALGEPVVDVNDWHQLWRLTDPAVIARIEAALAPETIIIADGHHRYETALQYRDEQRGNEAAAYVLAYLANMEEEGVVILPTHRLVRGPLPARLDERLRETFEVEPLPAARRRAGEIDCVLPDRRLRLRPRPAALARLAALPAVLRTLDVELLHRAILAPILGVDAAVLEFTHDDDEAADAVAAGHAAAAFLLNPPSIAAVRAVCLAGELMPEKSTYFYPKLATGLVLSLVGPPWV
;
A
#
# COMPACT_ATOMS: atom_id res chain seq x y z
N MET A 1 38.25 -31.73 -11.85
CA MET A 1 36.89 -31.69 -12.39
C MET A 1 35.87 -31.89 -11.29
N ARG A 2 35.37 -30.84 -10.70
CA ARG A 2 34.23 -30.90 -9.75
C ARG A 2 32.99 -30.46 -10.50
N ARG A 3 32.06 -31.39 -10.74
CA ARG A 3 30.75 -31.10 -11.33
C ARG A 3 29.93 -30.26 -10.34
N SER A 4 29.61 -29.03 -10.69
CA SER A 4 28.61 -28.25 -9.98
C SER A 4 27.26 -28.93 -10.17
N ALA A 5 26.71 -29.46 -9.09
CA ALA A 5 25.35 -29.93 -9.03
C ALA A 5 24.43 -28.73 -9.27
N GLY A 6 23.81 -28.69 -10.44
CA GLY A 6 22.74 -27.75 -10.76
C GLY A 6 21.60 -27.97 -9.75
N ARG A 7 21.38 -27.00 -8.89
CA ARG A 7 20.13 -26.90 -8.13
C ARG A 7 19.01 -26.73 -9.18
N SER A 8 18.17 -27.72 -9.31
CA SER A 8 16.88 -27.62 -9.98
C SER A 8 16.18 -26.39 -9.40
N ARG A 9 16.01 -25.31 -10.18
CA ARG A 9 15.08 -24.24 -9.85
C ARG A 9 13.69 -24.89 -9.87
N ALA A 10 13.18 -25.26 -8.71
CA ALA A 10 11.75 -25.45 -8.56
C ALA A 10 11.11 -24.17 -9.10
N THR A 11 10.18 -24.29 -10.02
CA THR A 11 9.46 -23.16 -10.59
C THR A 11 8.72 -22.49 -9.43
N GLU A 12 9.21 -21.32 -9.00
CA GLU A 12 8.59 -20.56 -7.93
C GLU A 12 7.22 -20.10 -8.41
N VAL A 13 6.17 -20.43 -7.67
CA VAL A 13 4.79 -20.13 -8.04
C VAL A 13 4.11 -19.37 -6.90
N ALA A 14 3.27 -18.40 -7.26
CA ALA A 14 2.41 -17.74 -6.28
C ALA A 14 1.38 -18.73 -5.76
N VAL A 15 1.37 -18.96 -4.46
CA VAL A 15 0.41 -19.84 -3.83
C VAL A 15 -0.63 -19.00 -3.12
N VAL A 16 -1.83 -18.97 -3.68
CA VAL A 16 -3.03 -18.39 -3.07
C VAL A 16 -3.94 -19.47 -2.55
N ARG A 17 -4.70 -19.19 -1.49
CA ARG A 17 -5.64 -20.12 -0.88
C ARG A 17 -6.89 -19.40 -0.40
N PRO A 18 -8.05 -20.06 -0.41
CA PRO A 18 -9.25 -19.54 0.24
C PRO A 18 -9.05 -19.44 1.76
N LEU A 19 -9.88 -18.63 2.41
CA LEU A 19 -9.91 -18.47 3.87
C LEU A 19 -11.34 -18.50 4.40
N GLN A 20 -11.49 -18.93 5.66
CA GLN A 20 -12.71 -18.67 6.42
C GLN A 20 -12.58 -17.28 7.05
N GLY A 21 -13.03 -16.26 6.32
CA GLY A 21 -12.96 -14.87 6.76
C GLY A 21 -13.73 -14.63 8.04
N LEU A 22 -13.21 -13.78 8.90
CA LEU A 22 -13.93 -13.24 10.04
C LEU A 22 -14.48 -11.87 9.62
N ARG A 23 -15.81 -11.73 9.66
CA ARG A 23 -16.53 -10.54 9.14
C ARG A 23 -17.56 -10.04 10.14
N TYR A 24 -17.89 -8.76 10.05
CA TYR A 24 -19.01 -8.22 10.80
C TYR A 24 -20.32 -8.87 10.40
N ASP A 25 -21.15 -9.19 11.41
CA ASP A 25 -22.56 -9.50 11.24
C ASP A 25 -23.34 -8.17 11.12
N PRO A 26 -23.94 -7.86 9.96
CA PRO A 26 -24.67 -6.59 9.80
C PRO A 26 -25.84 -6.43 10.78
N ALA A 27 -26.47 -7.54 11.19
CA ALA A 27 -27.58 -7.50 12.15
C ALA A 27 -27.15 -7.02 13.54
N ARG A 28 -25.85 -7.15 13.88
CA ARG A 28 -25.27 -6.73 15.17
C ARG A 28 -24.41 -5.49 15.08
N ALA A 29 -23.71 -5.32 13.96
CA ALA A 29 -22.83 -4.17 13.73
C ALA A 29 -23.61 -2.92 13.29
N GLY A 30 -24.79 -3.11 12.71
CA GLY A 30 -25.56 -2.03 12.09
C GLY A 30 -24.94 -1.58 10.76
N ASP A 31 -24.86 -0.29 10.54
CA ASP A 31 -24.27 0.27 9.32
C ASP A 31 -22.77 -0.07 9.20
N LEU A 32 -22.44 -0.90 8.22
CA LEU A 32 -21.04 -1.33 7.99
C LEU A 32 -20.14 -0.16 7.59
N GLY A 33 -20.65 0.92 7.03
CA GLY A 33 -19.88 2.12 6.72
C GLY A 33 -19.29 2.79 7.97
N LEU A 34 -19.93 2.61 9.13
CA LEU A 34 -19.46 3.17 10.40
C LEU A 34 -18.36 2.34 11.07
N VAL A 35 -18.21 1.06 10.69
CA VAL A 35 -17.25 0.15 11.33
C VAL A 35 -15.95 -0.03 10.55
N LEU A 36 -15.92 0.40 9.29
CA LEU A 36 -14.71 0.36 8.46
C LEU A 36 -13.77 1.54 8.78
N ALA A 37 -12.49 1.35 8.48
CA ALA A 37 -11.46 2.38 8.60
C ALA A 37 -10.44 2.27 7.45
N PRO A 38 -9.66 3.32 7.14
CA PRO A 38 -8.45 3.20 6.34
C PRO A 38 -7.42 2.28 7.02
N PRO A 39 -6.34 1.88 6.33
CA PRO A 39 -5.22 1.20 6.98
C PRO A 39 -4.55 2.14 8.01
N TYR A 40 -3.97 1.52 9.05
CA TYR A 40 -3.44 2.24 10.23
C TYR A 40 -2.38 3.31 9.90
N ASP A 41 -1.62 3.12 8.83
CA ASP A 41 -0.45 3.90 8.44
C ASP A 41 -0.77 5.22 7.71
N VAL A 42 -2.05 5.45 7.40
CA VAL A 42 -2.53 6.70 6.82
C VAL A 42 -3.48 7.47 7.76
N ILE A 43 -3.72 6.96 8.97
CA ILE A 43 -4.64 7.56 9.94
C ILE A 43 -3.86 8.55 10.83
N THR A 44 -4.25 9.82 10.76
CA THR A 44 -3.73 10.86 11.65
C THR A 44 -4.31 10.73 13.07
N PRO A 45 -3.68 11.33 14.11
CA PRO A 45 -4.23 11.33 15.46
C PRO A 45 -5.66 11.91 15.58
N ARG A 46 -5.99 12.90 14.77
CA ARG A 46 -7.33 13.48 14.69
C ARG A 46 -8.33 12.48 14.10
N GLU A 47 -8.00 11.87 12.97
CA GLU A 47 -8.84 10.85 12.35
C GLU A 47 -9.01 9.61 13.22
N GLN A 48 -7.97 9.22 13.99
CA GLN A 48 -8.07 8.15 14.98
C GLN A 48 -9.17 8.45 15.99
N ALA A 49 -9.17 9.65 16.59
CA ALA A 49 -10.19 10.04 17.54
C ALA A 49 -11.60 10.08 16.91
N GLU A 50 -11.72 10.60 15.69
CA GLU A 50 -12.98 10.63 14.93
C GLU A 50 -13.51 9.22 14.65
N LEU A 51 -12.65 8.27 14.28
CA LEU A 51 -13.01 6.87 14.03
C LEU A 51 -13.43 6.16 15.31
N HIS A 52 -12.73 6.41 16.44
CA HIS A 52 -13.13 5.88 17.76
C HIS A 52 -14.50 6.39 18.20
N ALA A 53 -14.81 7.66 17.91
CA ALA A 53 -16.10 8.29 18.24
C ALA A 53 -17.23 7.82 17.30
N ARG A 54 -16.92 7.46 16.05
CA ARG A 54 -17.87 7.11 14.99
C ARG A 54 -18.74 5.90 15.35
N SER A 55 -18.13 4.87 15.93
CA SER A 55 -18.84 3.66 16.38
C SER A 55 -18.05 2.91 17.44
N PRO A 56 -18.72 2.35 18.46
CA PRO A 56 -18.07 1.45 19.42
C PRO A 56 -17.52 0.17 18.76
N TYR A 57 -17.95 -0.11 17.55
CA TYR A 57 -17.57 -1.30 16.78
C TYR A 57 -16.64 -0.97 15.60
N ASN A 58 -16.13 0.27 15.49
CA ASN A 58 -15.20 0.60 14.43
C ASN A 58 -13.90 -0.20 14.57
N VAL A 59 -13.42 -0.76 13.45
CA VAL A 59 -12.21 -1.61 13.38
C VAL A 59 -10.94 -0.89 13.85
N ILE A 60 -10.98 0.43 13.99
CA ILE A 60 -9.90 1.24 14.58
C ILE A 60 -9.48 0.69 15.96
N ARG A 61 -10.43 0.17 16.74
CA ARG A 61 -10.19 -0.43 18.07
C ARG A 61 -9.33 -1.69 18.01
N LEU A 62 -9.21 -2.31 16.85
CA LEU A 62 -8.34 -3.45 16.62
C LEU A 62 -6.99 -3.04 16.03
N ILE A 63 -6.99 -2.04 15.13
CA ILE A 63 -5.78 -1.66 14.38
C ILE A 63 -4.96 -0.53 15.03
N LEU A 64 -5.63 0.37 15.76
CA LEU A 64 -5.03 1.48 16.51
C LEU A 64 -5.79 1.71 17.83
N PRO A 65 -5.75 0.77 18.80
CA PRO A 65 -6.31 0.99 20.12
C PRO A 65 -5.68 2.21 20.81
N GLU A 66 -6.44 2.86 21.68
CA GLU A 66 -5.97 4.03 22.45
C GLU A 66 -5.13 3.65 23.68
N GLU A 67 -5.28 2.40 24.15
CA GLU A 67 -4.55 1.88 25.29
C GLU A 67 -3.04 1.74 25.01
N ALA A 68 -2.23 1.92 26.06
CA ALA A 68 -0.77 1.82 25.96
C ALA A 68 -0.29 0.43 25.48
N ASP A 69 -0.90 -0.65 25.99
CA ASP A 69 -0.70 -2.01 25.47
C ASP A 69 -1.71 -2.29 24.36
N ARG A 70 -1.39 -1.83 23.17
CA ARG A 70 -2.23 -2.01 21.97
C ARG A 70 -2.48 -3.47 21.64
N GLY A 71 -1.49 -4.35 21.87
CA GLY A 71 -1.62 -5.78 21.60
C GLY A 71 -2.68 -6.42 22.48
N ALA A 72 -2.58 -6.23 23.80
CA ALA A 72 -3.55 -6.78 24.75
C ALA A 72 -4.96 -6.19 24.54
N ALA A 73 -5.06 -4.88 24.25
CA ALA A 73 -6.33 -4.24 23.97
C ALA A 73 -7.01 -4.79 22.72
N ALA A 74 -6.30 -4.87 21.60
CA ALA A 74 -6.80 -5.43 20.35
C ALA A 74 -7.26 -6.90 20.52
N ALA A 75 -6.48 -7.71 21.23
CA ALA A 75 -6.80 -9.11 21.47
C ALA A 75 -8.04 -9.29 22.36
N ARG A 76 -8.19 -8.46 23.40
CA ARG A 76 -9.39 -8.45 24.26
C ARG A 76 -10.63 -8.05 23.46
N THR A 77 -10.55 -6.96 22.71
CA THR A 77 -11.64 -6.46 21.87
C THR A 77 -12.05 -7.48 20.80
N LEU A 78 -11.07 -8.09 20.14
CA LEU A 78 -11.34 -9.09 19.09
C LEU A 78 -12.07 -10.33 19.68
N ARG A 79 -11.60 -10.85 20.80
CA ARG A 79 -12.27 -11.98 21.51
C ARG A 79 -13.69 -11.62 21.95
N GLU A 80 -13.88 -10.43 22.52
CA GLU A 80 -15.20 -9.95 22.90
C GLU A 80 -16.14 -9.86 21.71
N TRP A 81 -15.70 -9.28 20.60
CA TRP A 81 -16.54 -9.14 19.40
C TRP A 81 -16.92 -10.49 18.79
N VAL A 82 -16.02 -11.46 18.82
CA VAL A 82 -16.33 -12.84 18.38
C VAL A 82 -17.29 -13.51 19.36
N ALA A 83 -17.07 -13.43 20.67
CA ALA A 83 -17.93 -14.04 21.68
C ALA A 83 -19.36 -13.47 21.65
N ARG A 84 -19.50 -12.19 21.32
CA ARG A 84 -20.80 -11.51 21.16
C ARG A 84 -21.44 -11.75 19.78
N GLY A 85 -20.78 -12.44 18.88
CA GLY A 85 -21.23 -12.65 17.51
C GLY A 85 -21.27 -11.38 16.66
N LEU A 86 -20.55 -10.32 17.07
CA LEU A 86 -20.38 -9.11 16.26
C LEU A 86 -19.48 -9.40 15.05
N LEU A 87 -18.43 -10.18 15.28
CA LEU A 87 -17.61 -10.76 14.23
C LEU A 87 -17.90 -12.26 14.12
N VAL A 88 -18.23 -12.71 12.93
CA VAL A 88 -18.63 -14.09 12.65
C VAL A 88 -17.67 -14.70 11.63
N ARG A 89 -17.20 -15.91 11.91
CA ARG A 89 -16.38 -16.69 11.00
C ARG A 89 -17.25 -17.32 9.92
N ASP A 90 -16.87 -17.15 8.66
CA ASP A 90 -17.58 -17.80 7.56
C ASP A 90 -17.56 -19.33 7.69
N PRO A 91 -18.65 -20.02 7.37
CA PRO A 91 -18.78 -21.46 7.62
C PRO A 91 -17.87 -22.31 6.72
N THR A 92 -17.55 -21.82 5.53
CA THR A 92 -16.70 -22.54 4.56
C THR A 92 -15.60 -21.61 4.02
N PRO A 93 -14.42 -22.14 3.66
CA PRO A 93 -13.39 -21.34 3.00
C PRO A 93 -13.91 -20.72 1.70
N ALA A 94 -13.49 -19.48 1.44
CA ALA A 94 -13.83 -18.72 0.24
C ALA A 94 -12.64 -17.86 -0.22
N VAL A 95 -12.62 -17.52 -1.49
CA VAL A 95 -11.96 -16.32 -2.00
C VAL A 95 -13.03 -15.25 -2.06
N TYR A 96 -12.67 -13.99 -1.79
CA TYR A 96 -13.63 -12.90 -1.87
C TYR A 96 -13.28 -11.99 -3.03
N LEU A 97 -14.24 -11.65 -3.88
CA LEU A 97 -14.11 -10.52 -4.77
C LEU A 97 -14.46 -9.27 -3.96
N TYR A 98 -13.54 -8.34 -3.87
CA TYR A 98 -13.77 -7.03 -3.28
C TYR A 98 -13.68 -5.97 -4.37
N SER A 99 -14.76 -5.22 -4.54
CA SER A 99 -14.89 -4.09 -5.46
C SER A 99 -14.93 -2.79 -4.67
N GLN A 100 -14.08 -1.86 -5.05
CA GLN A 100 -14.01 -0.53 -4.45
C GLN A 100 -14.27 0.52 -5.54
N ARG A 101 -15.35 1.28 -5.40
CA ARG A 101 -15.62 2.47 -6.21
C ARG A 101 -15.00 3.68 -5.54
N PHE A 102 -14.50 4.63 -6.31
CA PHE A 102 -13.88 5.85 -5.79
C PHE A 102 -13.86 6.96 -6.85
N SER A 103 -13.67 8.19 -6.38
CA SER A 103 -13.47 9.36 -7.26
C SER A 103 -11.99 9.78 -7.21
N LEU A 104 -11.45 10.10 -8.38
CA LEU A 104 -10.13 10.73 -8.49
C LEU A 104 -10.24 12.23 -8.10
N PRO A 105 -9.12 12.92 -7.82
CA PRO A 105 -9.14 14.36 -7.52
C PRO A 105 -9.78 15.22 -8.62
N ASP A 106 -9.75 14.77 -9.87
CA ASP A 106 -10.40 15.44 -11.00
C ASP A 106 -11.92 15.14 -11.12
N GLY A 107 -12.50 14.43 -10.15
CA GLY A 107 -13.91 14.03 -10.12
C GLY A 107 -14.23 12.76 -10.93
N THR A 108 -13.27 12.20 -11.66
CA THR A 108 -13.51 10.98 -12.45
C THR A 108 -13.77 9.79 -11.53
N SER A 109 -14.90 9.10 -11.74
CA SER A 109 -15.22 7.87 -11.01
C SER A 109 -14.44 6.69 -11.58
N ARG A 110 -13.91 5.86 -10.68
CA ARG A 110 -13.21 4.60 -10.99
C ARG A 110 -13.72 3.47 -10.11
N ARG A 111 -13.45 2.24 -10.55
CA ARG A 111 -13.70 1.03 -9.77
C ARG A 111 -12.47 0.15 -9.84
N ARG A 112 -12.07 -0.38 -8.70
CA ARG A 112 -11.00 -1.37 -8.58
C ARG A 112 -11.57 -2.67 -8.05
N ASP A 113 -11.43 -3.74 -8.83
CA ASP A 113 -11.77 -5.10 -8.45
C ASP A 113 -10.49 -5.86 -8.05
N GLY A 114 -10.60 -6.72 -7.04
CA GLY A 114 -9.49 -7.57 -6.61
C GLY A 114 -9.96 -8.70 -5.73
N LEU A 115 -9.08 -9.65 -5.50
CA LEU A 115 -9.36 -10.88 -4.78
C LEU A 115 -8.76 -10.82 -3.37
N LEU A 116 -9.60 -10.90 -2.32
CA LEU A 116 -9.14 -11.15 -0.96
C LEU A 116 -8.96 -12.65 -0.76
N CYS A 117 -7.74 -13.04 -0.45
CA CYS A 117 -7.33 -14.43 -0.27
C CYS A 117 -6.16 -14.53 0.70
N ARG A 118 -5.72 -15.74 1.01
CA ARG A 118 -4.44 -15.97 1.69
C ARG A 118 -3.34 -16.12 0.65
N LEU A 119 -2.28 -15.31 0.75
CA LEU A 119 -1.06 -15.41 -0.04
C LEU A 119 0.03 -16.06 0.81
N ARG A 120 0.68 -17.10 0.27
CA ARG A 120 1.82 -17.75 0.93
C ARG A 120 2.98 -16.76 1.10
N LEU A 121 3.52 -16.74 2.30
CA LEU A 121 4.65 -15.88 2.67
C LEU A 121 5.97 -16.47 2.15
N GLU A 122 6.74 -15.61 1.48
CA GLU A 122 8.08 -15.92 0.97
C GLU A 122 9.04 -14.81 1.38
N LYS A 123 10.30 -15.15 1.62
CA LYS A 123 11.34 -14.12 1.89
C LYS A 123 11.57 -13.30 0.63
N PHE A 124 11.71 -12.00 0.77
CA PHE A 124 12.05 -11.13 -0.35
C PHE A 124 13.34 -11.57 -1.04
N GLY A 125 13.33 -11.57 -2.36
CA GLY A 125 14.46 -12.02 -3.19
C GLY A 125 14.58 -13.53 -3.34
N ALA A 126 13.80 -14.35 -2.61
CA ALA A 126 13.82 -15.80 -2.69
C ALA A 126 12.66 -16.40 -3.48
N GLY A 127 11.66 -15.57 -3.84
CA GLY A 127 10.43 -16.05 -4.43
C GLY A 127 9.82 -15.08 -5.44
N ILE A 128 8.54 -15.29 -5.70
CA ILE A 128 7.75 -14.58 -6.69
C ILE A 128 7.12 -13.28 -6.13
N VAL A 129 7.13 -13.10 -4.80
CA VAL A 129 6.63 -11.88 -4.16
C VAL A 129 7.73 -10.82 -4.10
N ARG A 130 7.46 -9.65 -4.68
CA ARG A 130 8.43 -8.56 -4.84
C ARG A 130 7.99 -7.30 -4.11
N PRO A 131 8.83 -6.72 -3.25
CA PRO A 131 8.61 -5.35 -2.75
C PRO A 131 8.94 -4.35 -3.86
N HIS A 132 8.40 -3.13 -3.79
CA HIS A 132 8.77 -2.04 -4.70
C HIS A 132 9.49 -0.89 -3.99
N GLU A 133 9.41 -0.82 -2.67
CA GLU A 133 10.06 0.21 -1.86
C GLU A 133 10.72 -0.37 -0.60
N ARG A 134 11.61 0.41 0.01
CA ARG A 134 12.27 0.07 1.28
C ARG A 134 11.32 0.25 2.45
N THR A 135 11.54 -0.48 3.54
CA THR A 135 10.75 -0.39 4.77
C THR A 135 11.56 0.22 5.92
N LEU A 136 10.88 1.02 6.75
CA LEU A 136 11.45 1.58 7.98
C LEU A 136 11.34 0.60 9.16
N PRO A 137 12.32 0.58 10.11
CA PRO A 137 12.29 -0.34 11.26
C PRO A 137 11.19 -0.04 12.28
N GLY A 138 10.84 1.23 12.50
CA GLY A 138 10.00 1.68 13.62
C GLY A 138 8.58 1.09 13.70
N PRO A 139 7.76 1.14 12.65
CA PRO A 139 6.36 0.67 12.68
C PRO A 139 6.20 -0.85 12.87
N LYS A 140 7.26 -1.64 12.66
CA LYS A 140 7.19 -3.12 12.68
C LYS A 140 6.92 -3.70 14.06
N ALA A 141 7.49 -3.12 15.13
CA ALA A 141 7.38 -3.68 16.49
C ALA A 141 5.95 -3.65 17.01
N ASP A 142 5.25 -2.53 16.83
CA ASP A 142 3.85 -2.36 17.24
C ASP A 142 2.93 -3.33 16.47
N ARG A 143 3.10 -3.44 15.15
CA ARG A 143 2.31 -4.36 14.32
C ARG A 143 2.54 -5.82 14.69
N LEU A 144 3.77 -6.20 15.00
CA LEU A 144 4.09 -7.55 15.45
C LEU A 144 3.47 -7.87 16.82
N ALA A 145 3.47 -6.90 17.75
CA ALA A 145 2.82 -7.06 19.04
C ALA A 145 1.31 -7.32 18.90
N ILE A 146 0.62 -6.53 18.05
CA ILE A 146 -0.80 -6.74 17.75
C ILE A 146 -1.02 -8.10 17.09
N LEU A 147 -0.22 -8.49 16.09
CA LEU A 147 -0.36 -9.78 15.41
C LEU A 147 -0.15 -10.96 16.36
N ARG A 148 0.88 -10.89 17.24
CA ARG A 148 1.13 -11.93 18.27
C ARG A 148 -0.03 -12.07 19.24
N ALA A 149 -0.57 -10.94 19.70
CA ALA A 149 -1.65 -10.94 20.68
C ALA A 149 -3.00 -11.38 20.11
N THR A 150 -3.29 -11.01 18.86
CA THR A 150 -4.58 -11.30 18.20
C THR A 150 -4.57 -12.62 17.43
N GLY A 151 -3.42 -13.09 16.97
CA GLY A 151 -3.34 -14.21 16.02
C GLY A 151 -4.10 -13.95 14.71
N ALA A 152 -4.23 -12.68 14.29
CA ALA A 152 -5.05 -12.29 13.14
C ALA A 152 -4.39 -11.24 12.25
N ASN A 153 -4.51 -11.41 10.95
CA ASN A 153 -4.30 -10.32 10.01
C ASN A 153 -5.57 -9.46 9.99
N LEU A 154 -5.48 -8.27 10.55
CA LEU A 154 -6.60 -7.33 10.71
C LEU A 154 -6.83 -6.45 9.48
N SER A 155 -5.83 -6.34 8.59
CA SER A 155 -5.88 -5.61 7.33
C SER A 155 -5.15 -6.41 6.26
N PRO A 156 -5.63 -6.43 5.02
CA PRO A 156 -4.91 -7.09 3.92
C PRO A 156 -3.67 -6.30 3.52
N ILE A 157 -2.64 -6.99 3.01
CA ILE A 157 -1.67 -6.36 2.14
C ILE A 157 -2.32 -6.12 0.78
N PHE A 158 -1.80 -5.16 0.01
CA PHE A 158 -2.21 -4.94 -1.37
C PHE A 158 -1.12 -5.46 -2.30
N GLY A 159 -1.43 -6.48 -3.08
CA GLY A 159 -0.57 -7.06 -4.11
C GLY A 159 -1.12 -6.83 -5.50
N LEU A 160 -0.22 -6.67 -6.46
CA LEU A 160 -0.51 -6.51 -7.88
C LEU A 160 0.08 -7.66 -8.68
N TYR A 161 -0.66 -8.15 -9.67
CA TYR A 161 -0.19 -9.08 -10.69
C TYR A 161 -0.48 -8.53 -12.09
N ALA A 162 0.12 -9.11 -13.13
CA ALA A 162 -0.01 -8.60 -14.50
C ALA A 162 -0.59 -9.66 -15.44
N ARG A 163 -1.88 -9.56 -15.77
CA ARG A 163 -2.56 -10.41 -16.76
C ARG A 163 -3.29 -9.54 -17.77
N PRO A 164 -2.60 -9.13 -18.87
CA PRO A 164 -3.20 -8.32 -19.91
C PRO A 164 -4.41 -9.03 -20.55
N GLY A 165 -5.51 -8.29 -20.72
CA GLY A 165 -6.72 -8.81 -21.35
C GLY A 165 -7.59 -9.74 -20.48
N GLU A 166 -7.18 -10.03 -19.25
CA GLU A 166 -7.94 -10.86 -18.32
C GLU A 166 -8.30 -10.09 -17.03
N PRO A 167 -9.39 -9.33 -17.02
CA PRO A 167 -9.83 -8.62 -15.83
C PRO A 167 -10.21 -9.59 -14.70
N VAL A 168 -10.10 -9.14 -13.44
CA VAL A 168 -10.44 -9.96 -12.27
C VAL A 168 -11.84 -10.58 -12.38
N ARG A 169 -12.81 -9.83 -12.91
CA ARG A 169 -14.19 -10.32 -13.10
C ARG A 169 -14.29 -11.49 -14.05
N ALA A 170 -13.43 -11.60 -15.05
CA ALA A 170 -13.39 -12.75 -15.95
C ALA A 170 -12.97 -14.06 -15.22
N LEU A 171 -12.11 -13.94 -14.21
CA LEU A 171 -11.70 -15.10 -13.40
C LEU A 171 -12.84 -15.61 -12.50
N VAL A 172 -13.70 -14.74 -12.02
CA VAL A 172 -14.76 -15.11 -11.06
C VAL A 172 -16.06 -15.54 -11.73
N GLY A 173 -16.35 -15.02 -12.93
CA GLY A 173 -17.58 -15.32 -13.66
C GLY A 173 -18.80 -14.57 -13.13
N ALA A 174 -20.00 -15.19 -13.26
CA ALA A 174 -21.24 -14.56 -12.81
C ALA A 174 -21.27 -14.40 -11.28
N LEU A 175 -21.74 -13.25 -10.84
CA LEU A 175 -21.86 -12.89 -9.43
C LEU A 175 -23.34 -12.82 -9.04
N GLY A 176 -23.68 -13.32 -7.85
CA GLY A 176 -24.95 -13.07 -7.18
C GLY A 176 -24.92 -11.74 -6.42
N GLU A 177 -25.79 -11.64 -5.42
CA GLU A 177 -25.81 -10.48 -4.52
C GLU A 177 -24.53 -10.43 -3.66
N PRO A 178 -24.00 -9.24 -3.38
CA PRO A 178 -22.85 -9.07 -2.50
C PRO A 178 -23.21 -9.44 -1.06
N VAL A 179 -22.29 -10.05 -0.33
CA VAL A 179 -22.45 -10.34 1.11
C VAL A 179 -22.16 -9.11 1.98
N VAL A 180 -21.54 -8.08 1.42
CA VAL A 180 -21.38 -6.73 1.99
C VAL A 180 -21.60 -5.74 0.87
N ASP A 181 -22.43 -4.72 1.12
CA ASP A 181 -22.57 -3.55 0.28
C ASP A 181 -22.62 -2.30 1.18
N VAL A 182 -21.67 -1.40 0.97
CA VAL A 182 -21.62 -0.11 1.64
C VAL A 182 -21.83 0.97 0.58
N ASN A 183 -23.10 1.23 0.26
CA ASN A 183 -23.55 2.27 -0.67
C ASN A 183 -22.81 2.24 -2.02
N ASP A 184 -22.60 1.07 -2.60
CA ASP A 184 -21.82 0.84 -3.82
C ASP A 184 -20.33 1.22 -3.76
N TRP A 185 -19.85 1.83 -2.66
CA TRP A 185 -18.44 2.19 -2.52
C TRP A 185 -17.56 1.00 -2.18
N HIS A 186 -18.10 0.06 -1.38
CA HIS A 186 -17.40 -1.17 -1.00
C HIS A 186 -18.37 -2.33 -1.15
N GLN A 187 -18.11 -3.19 -2.11
CA GLN A 187 -18.89 -4.41 -2.32
C GLN A 187 -18.02 -5.65 -2.19
N LEU A 188 -18.55 -6.69 -1.52
CA LEU A 188 -17.83 -7.93 -1.26
C LEU A 188 -18.70 -9.13 -1.67
N TRP A 189 -18.16 -10.01 -2.50
CA TRP A 189 -18.78 -11.29 -2.86
C TRP A 189 -17.94 -12.43 -2.31
N ARG A 190 -18.61 -13.46 -1.85
CA ARG A 190 -18.00 -14.65 -1.29
C ARG A 190 -18.03 -15.76 -2.35
N LEU A 191 -16.86 -16.18 -2.83
CA LEU A 191 -16.69 -17.19 -3.87
C LEU A 191 -16.35 -18.53 -3.21
N THR A 192 -17.28 -19.48 -3.22
CA THR A 192 -17.14 -20.78 -2.55
C THR A 192 -17.12 -21.95 -3.52
N ASP A 193 -17.41 -21.72 -4.81
CA ASP A 193 -17.35 -22.75 -5.85
C ASP A 193 -15.89 -23.22 -6.02
N PRO A 194 -15.62 -24.52 -5.78
CA PRO A 194 -14.28 -25.09 -5.93
C PRO A 194 -13.68 -24.90 -7.33
N ALA A 195 -14.51 -24.91 -8.38
CA ALA A 195 -14.04 -24.70 -9.75
C ALA A 195 -13.58 -23.27 -9.99
N VAL A 196 -14.29 -22.27 -9.41
CA VAL A 196 -13.89 -20.86 -9.45
C VAL A 196 -12.58 -20.67 -8.68
N ILE A 197 -12.49 -21.24 -7.46
CA ILE A 197 -11.28 -21.15 -6.63
C ILE A 197 -10.08 -21.77 -7.36
N ALA A 198 -10.21 -22.97 -7.91
CA ALA A 198 -9.15 -23.63 -8.66
C ALA A 198 -8.71 -22.83 -9.88
N ARG A 199 -9.64 -22.20 -10.60
CA ARG A 199 -9.34 -21.31 -11.73
C ARG A 199 -8.53 -20.09 -11.29
N ILE A 200 -8.90 -19.46 -10.16
CA ILE A 200 -8.16 -18.32 -9.58
C ILE A 200 -6.75 -18.77 -9.17
N GLU A 201 -6.62 -19.89 -8.47
CA GLU A 201 -5.31 -20.42 -8.05
C GLU A 201 -4.40 -20.71 -9.25
N ALA A 202 -4.93 -21.36 -10.28
CA ALA A 202 -4.20 -21.67 -11.51
C ALA A 202 -3.79 -20.40 -12.27
N ALA A 203 -4.68 -19.41 -12.34
CA ALA A 203 -4.40 -18.13 -13.03
C ALA A 203 -3.29 -17.33 -12.33
N LEU A 204 -3.27 -17.33 -11.00
CA LEU A 204 -2.29 -16.54 -10.23
C LEU A 204 -0.96 -17.28 -10.00
N ALA A 205 -0.94 -18.62 -10.11
CA ALA A 205 0.27 -19.40 -9.84
C ALA A 205 1.52 -18.95 -10.63
N PRO A 206 1.47 -18.62 -11.93
CA PRO A 206 2.64 -18.17 -12.70
C PRO A 206 3.00 -16.69 -12.47
N GLU A 207 2.16 -15.92 -11.77
CA GLU A 207 2.26 -14.47 -11.69
C GLU A 207 3.24 -13.99 -10.61
N THR A 208 4.05 -13.01 -10.97
CA THR A 208 4.80 -12.25 -9.97
C THR A 208 3.84 -11.33 -9.21
N ILE A 209 3.88 -11.40 -7.88
CA ILE A 209 3.09 -10.53 -7.01
C ILE A 209 3.96 -9.36 -6.54
N ILE A 210 3.61 -8.16 -6.96
CA ILE A 210 4.27 -6.92 -6.52
C ILE A 210 3.46 -6.36 -5.34
N ILE A 211 4.09 -6.17 -4.18
CA ILE A 211 3.44 -5.53 -3.04
C ILE A 211 3.28 -4.05 -3.36
N ALA A 212 2.03 -3.59 -3.50
CA ALA A 212 1.66 -2.20 -3.74
C ALA A 212 1.52 -1.42 -2.43
N ASP A 213 1.05 -2.07 -1.37
CA ASP A 213 0.90 -1.47 -0.05
C ASP A 213 0.97 -2.55 1.04
N GLY A 214 1.44 -2.16 2.23
CA GLY A 214 1.54 -3.06 3.37
C GLY A 214 2.85 -3.85 3.46
N HIS A 215 3.97 -3.30 2.98
CA HIS A 215 5.29 -3.93 3.12
C HIS A 215 5.61 -4.29 4.58
N HIS A 216 5.35 -3.38 5.53
CA HIS A 216 5.53 -3.65 6.97
C HIS A 216 4.64 -4.79 7.46
N ARG A 217 3.38 -4.87 6.99
CA ARG A 217 2.45 -5.96 7.32
C ARG A 217 2.95 -7.31 6.80
N TYR A 218 3.50 -7.32 5.58
CA TYR A 218 4.09 -8.53 4.99
C TYR A 218 5.32 -9.00 5.77
N GLU A 219 6.27 -8.11 6.07
CA GLU A 219 7.48 -8.46 6.84
C GLU A 219 7.15 -8.89 8.28
N THR A 220 6.16 -8.24 8.90
CA THR A 220 5.65 -8.64 10.23
C THR A 220 5.05 -10.04 10.19
N ALA A 221 4.28 -10.36 9.13
CA ALA A 221 3.73 -11.70 8.95
C ALA A 221 4.83 -12.75 8.69
N LEU A 222 5.90 -12.40 7.96
CA LEU A 222 7.09 -13.27 7.80
C LEU A 222 7.75 -13.57 9.15
N GLN A 223 7.94 -12.56 9.98
CA GLN A 223 8.53 -12.74 11.30
C GLN A 223 7.63 -13.62 12.19
N TYR A 224 6.33 -13.34 12.22
CA TYR A 224 5.36 -14.14 12.96
C TYR A 224 5.34 -15.60 12.51
N ARG A 225 5.36 -15.87 11.20
CA ARG A 225 5.49 -17.24 10.66
C ARG A 225 6.72 -17.96 11.20
N ASP A 226 7.87 -17.28 11.20
CA ASP A 226 9.13 -17.88 11.63
C ASP A 226 9.14 -18.18 13.15
N GLU A 227 8.33 -17.43 13.94
CA GLU A 227 8.07 -17.69 15.36
C GLU A 227 7.06 -18.84 15.58
N GLN A 228 6.06 -18.97 14.70
CA GLN A 228 4.96 -19.94 14.80
C GLN A 228 5.24 -21.24 14.02
N ARG A 229 6.42 -21.82 14.22
CA ARG A 229 6.84 -23.05 13.53
C ARG A 229 5.81 -24.16 13.69
N GLY A 230 5.39 -24.76 12.57
CA GLY A 230 4.39 -25.84 12.54
C GLY A 230 2.93 -25.35 12.46
N ASN A 231 2.67 -24.06 12.55
CA ASN A 231 1.35 -23.47 12.31
C ASN A 231 1.21 -23.16 10.81
N GLU A 232 0.49 -23.99 10.07
CA GLU A 232 0.27 -23.81 8.64
C GLU A 232 -0.48 -22.50 8.32
N ALA A 233 -1.41 -22.06 9.18
CA ALA A 233 -2.15 -20.83 8.96
C ALA A 233 -1.24 -19.60 8.97
N ALA A 234 -0.18 -19.60 9.79
CA ALA A 234 0.82 -18.55 9.85
C ALA A 234 1.75 -18.50 8.63
N ALA A 235 1.74 -19.55 7.78
CA ALA A 235 2.49 -19.55 6.51
C ALA A 235 1.89 -18.61 5.46
N TYR A 236 0.76 -17.99 5.74
CA TYR A 236 0.03 -17.14 4.81
C TYR A 236 -0.26 -15.77 5.42
N VAL A 237 -0.46 -14.78 4.55
CA VAL A 237 -0.93 -13.44 4.90
C VAL A 237 -2.23 -13.14 4.16
N LEU A 238 -3.13 -12.39 4.80
CA LEU A 238 -4.32 -11.86 4.12
C LEU A 238 -3.88 -10.85 3.06
N ALA A 239 -4.23 -11.10 1.81
CA ALA A 239 -3.86 -10.27 0.67
C ALA A 239 -5.10 -9.89 -0.16
N TYR A 240 -5.11 -8.65 -0.62
CA TYR A 240 -5.93 -8.19 -1.72
C TYR A 240 -5.07 -8.16 -2.98
N LEU A 241 -5.45 -8.92 -4.01
CA LEU A 241 -4.70 -9.06 -5.26
C LEU A 241 -5.51 -8.45 -6.41
N ALA A 242 -4.97 -7.41 -7.05
CA ALA A 242 -5.59 -6.76 -8.21
C ALA A 242 -4.71 -6.89 -9.46
N ASN A 243 -5.36 -6.91 -10.62
CA ASN A 243 -4.64 -6.88 -11.89
C ASN A 243 -4.18 -5.46 -12.20
N MET A 244 -2.87 -5.26 -12.30
CA MET A 244 -2.27 -3.93 -12.54
C MET A 244 -2.61 -3.34 -13.91
N GLU A 245 -3.15 -4.13 -14.81
CA GLU A 245 -3.57 -3.70 -16.16
C GLU A 245 -4.99 -3.09 -16.15
N GLU A 246 -5.69 -3.10 -15.00
CA GLU A 246 -7.02 -2.50 -14.89
C GLU A 246 -6.95 -1.00 -14.53
N GLU A 247 -7.84 -0.20 -15.11
CA GLU A 247 -7.91 1.25 -14.92
C GLU A 247 -8.17 1.69 -13.47
N GLY A 248 -8.66 0.77 -12.63
CA GLY A 248 -8.89 0.99 -11.21
C GLY A 248 -7.61 0.94 -10.36
N VAL A 249 -6.47 0.57 -10.92
CA VAL A 249 -5.18 0.61 -10.24
C VAL A 249 -4.52 1.96 -10.54
N VAL A 250 -4.58 2.87 -9.59
CA VAL A 250 -4.13 4.26 -9.73
C VAL A 250 -3.03 4.56 -8.73
N ILE A 251 -2.01 5.29 -9.16
CA ILE A 251 -0.96 5.86 -8.31
C ILE A 251 -1.13 7.38 -8.34
N LEU A 252 -1.31 8.00 -7.17
CA LEU A 252 -1.21 9.45 -7.01
C LEU A 252 0.25 9.86 -6.74
N PRO A 253 0.62 11.10 -7.07
CA PRO A 253 1.94 11.61 -6.74
C PRO A 253 2.15 11.64 -5.23
N THR A 254 3.40 11.61 -4.80
CA THR A 254 3.76 11.91 -3.42
C THR A 254 4.71 13.10 -3.43
N HIS A 255 4.21 14.25 -3.01
CA HIS A 255 4.98 15.49 -2.92
C HIS A 255 5.81 15.52 -1.66
N ARG A 256 6.89 16.30 -1.65
CA ARG A 256 7.79 16.45 -0.51
C ARG A 256 7.71 17.86 0.04
N LEU A 257 7.38 17.97 1.31
CA LEU A 257 7.39 19.19 2.07
C LEU A 257 8.69 19.25 2.86
N VAL A 258 9.44 20.35 2.73
CA VAL A 258 10.72 20.57 3.39
C VAL A 258 10.51 21.56 4.53
N ARG A 259 10.85 21.12 5.76
CA ARG A 259 10.88 22.00 6.94
C ARG A 259 12.27 22.56 7.17
N GLY A 260 12.31 23.68 7.87
CA GLY A 260 13.57 24.35 8.22
C GLY A 260 14.04 25.35 7.17
N PRO A 261 15.13 26.06 7.46
CA PRO A 261 15.59 27.17 6.62
C PRO A 261 16.10 26.64 5.27
N LEU A 262 15.74 27.34 4.21
CA LEU A 262 16.29 27.11 2.89
C LEU A 262 17.69 27.73 2.78
N PRO A 263 18.61 27.15 1.98
CA PRO A 263 19.93 27.72 1.80
C PRO A 263 19.88 29.08 1.11
N ALA A 264 20.77 29.96 1.51
CA ALA A 264 20.96 31.21 0.79
C ALA A 264 21.27 30.93 -0.70
N ARG A 265 20.78 31.82 -1.59
CA ARG A 265 21.00 31.71 -3.04
C ARG A 265 20.43 30.43 -3.66
N LEU A 266 19.29 29.91 -3.12
CA LEU A 266 18.66 28.71 -3.61
C LEU A 266 18.47 28.73 -5.14
N ASP A 267 17.96 29.82 -5.70
CA ASP A 267 17.71 29.95 -7.14
C ASP A 267 18.96 29.77 -7.99
N GLU A 268 20.09 30.32 -7.54
CA GLU A 268 21.36 30.18 -8.24
C GLU A 268 21.81 28.72 -8.24
N ARG A 269 21.73 28.07 -7.08
CA ARG A 269 22.07 26.65 -6.94
C ARG A 269 21.16 25.73 -7.78
N LEU A 270 19.86 26.05 -7.86
CA LEU A 270 18.92 25.32 -8.73
C LEU A 270 19.29 25.51 -10.20
N ARG A 271 19.65 26.75 -10.64
CA ARG A 271 20.02 27.04 -12.04
C ARG A 271 21.30 26.33 -12.51
N GLU A 272 22.17 25.90 -11.62
CA GLU A 272 23.35 25.11 -11.98
C GLU A 272 22.95 23.75 -12.61
N THR A 273 21.86 23.16 -12.14
CA THR A 273 21.42 21.81 -12.54
C THR A 273 20.08 21.78 -13.25
N PHE A 274 19.26 22.83 -13.12
CA PHE A 274 17.94 22.93 -13.75
C PHE A 274 17.80 24.20 -14.58
N GLU A 275 16.98 24.13 -15.60
CA GLU A 275 16.34 25.29 -16.19
C GLU A 275 15.18 25.68 -15.26
N VAL A 276 15.19 26.92 -14.77
CA VAL A 276 14.24 27.42 -13.76
C VAL A 276 13.40 28.52 -14.38
N GLU A 277 12.11 28.31 -14.44
CA GLU A 277 11.13 29.28 -14.96
C GLU A 277 9.99 29.48 -13.95
N PRO A 278 9.28 30.62 -13.98
CA PRO A 278 8.01 30.76 -13.26
C PRO A 278 7.04 29.65 -13.66
N LEU A 279 6.23 29.17 -12.71
CA LEU A 279 5.32 28.05 -12.95
C LEU A 279 4.36 28.35 -14.11
N PRO A 280 4.44 27.62 -15.23
CA PRO A 280 3.50 27.80 -16.34
C PRO A 280 2.15 27.16 -16.02
N ALA A 281 1.09 27.59 -16.71
CA ALA A 281 -0.24 26.97 -16.62
C ALA A 281 -0.28 25.50 -17.15
N ALA A 282 0.72 25.09 -17.94
CA ALA A 282 0.81 23.74 -18.47
C ALA A 282 1.15 22.73 -17.38
N ARG A 283 0.54 21.51 -17.45
CA ARG A 283 0.86 20.42 -16.54
C ARG A 283 2.33 20.02 -16.61
N ARG A 284 2.87 19.51 -15.49
CA ARG A 284 4.21 18.92 -15.41
C ARG A 284 4.33 17.76 -16.41
N ARG A 285 5.46 17.71 -17.11
CA ARG A 285 5.87 16.56 -17.92
C ARG A 285 6.72 15.62 -17.05
N ALA A 286 6.88 14.38 -17.49
CA ALA A 286 7.79 13.44 -16.86
C ALA A 286 9.21 14.04 -16.76
N GLY A 287 9.82 13.96 -15.58
CA GLY A 287 11.12 14.54 -15.28
C GLY A 287 11.10 16.03 -14.91
N GLU A 288 9.97 16.73 -15.01
CA GLU A 288 9.81 18.10 -14.48
C GLU A 288 9.35 18.05 -13.02
N ILE A 289 9.84 19.00 -12.23
CA ILE A 289 9.49 19.16 -10.81
C ILE A 289 8.99 20.59 -10.61
N ASP A 290 7.86 20.78 -9.92
CA ASP A 290 7.45 22.10 -9.49
C ASP A 290 7.94 22.34 -8.06
N CYS A 291 8.48 23.55 -7.84
CA CYS A 291 8.95 24.02 -6.54
C CYS A 291 8.05 25.16 -6.09
N VAL A 292 7.37 24.96 -4.97
CA VAL A 292 6.55 25.99 -4.31
C VAL A 292 7.37 26.60 -3.19
N LEU A 293 7.51 27.91 -3.22
CA LEU A 293 8.19 28.74 -2.22
C LEU A 293 7.17 29.76 -1.65
N PRO A 294 7.42 30.37 -0.51
CA PRO A 294 6.46 31.30 0.10
C PRO A 294 6.04 32.47 -0.79
N ASP A 295 6.93 32.94 -1.65
CA ASP A 295 6.76 34.13 -2.48
C ASP A 295 6.62 33.83 -3.98
N ARG A 296 6.86 32.59 -4.40
CA ARG A 296 6.84 32.20 -5.83
C ARG A 296 6.68 30.71 -6.06
N ARG A 297 6.25 30.36 -7.27
CA ARG A 297 6.19 28.99 -7.76
C ARG A 297 7.03 28.86 -9.03
N LEU A 298 7.83 27.80 -9.10
CA LEU A 298 8.83 27.58 -10.16
C LEU A 298 8.62 26.20 -10.78
N ARG A 299 8.90 26.07 -12.09
CA ARG A 299 9.10 24.81 -12.77
C ARG A 299 10.58 24.56 -12.97
N LEU A 300 11.02 23.35 -12.63
CA LEU A 300 12.39 22.89 -12.72
C LEU A 300 12.49 21.82 -13.82
N ARG A 301 13.20 22.14 -14.92
CA ARG A 301 13.52 21.17 -15.98
C ARG A 301 14.97 20.74 -15.83
N PRO A 302 15.25 19.41 -15.76
CA PRO A 302 16.61 18.94 -15.53
C PRO A 302 17.53 19.25 -16.72
N ARG A 303 18.69 19.84 -16.43
CA ARG A 303 19.80 19.96 -17.37
C ARG A 303 20.62 18.66 -17.38
N PRO A 304 21.52 18.46 -18.37
CA PRO A 304 22.42 17.31 -18.37
C PRO A 304 23.18 17.10 -17.06
N ALA A 305 23.52 18.18 -16.34
CA ALA A 305 24.19 18.14 -15.05
C ALA A 305 23.34 17.49 -13.94
N ALA A 306 22.02 17.69 -13.93
CA ALA A 306 21.12 17.01 -13.00
C ALA A 306 20.99 15.52 -13.35
N LEU A 307 20.83 15.20 -14.64
CA LEU A 307 20.73 13.83 -15.13
C LEU A 307 22.00 13.02 -14.89
N ALA A 308 23.17 13.65 -15.00
CA ALA A 308 24.47 13.03 -14.68
C ALA A 308 24.54 12.52 -13.24
N ARG A 309 23.83 13.13 -12.29
CA ARG A 309 23.76 12.66 -10.90
C ARG A 309 23.02 11.33 -10.73
N LEU A 310 22.22 10.96 -11.73
CA LEU A 310 21.51 9.67 -11.77
C LEU A 310 22.32 8.56 -12.49
N ALA A 311 23.45 8.89 -13.13
CA ALA A 311 24.16 7.97 -14.02
C ALA A 311 24.63 6.68 -13.34
N ALA A 312 24.93 6.72 -12.03
CA ALA A 312 25.34 5.55 -11.27
C ALA A 312 24.17 4.62 -10.88
N LEU A 313 22.91 5.06 -11.04
CA LEU A 313 21.75 4.25 -10.74
C LEU A 313 21.47 3.21 -11.84
N PRO A 314 20.84 2.08 -11.50
CA PRO A 314 20.19 1.22 -12.48
C PRO A 314 19.26 1.98 -13.42
N ALA A 315 19.21 1.60 -14.68
CA ALA A 315 18.45 2.32 -15.72
C ALA A 315 16.98 2.54 -15.36
N VAL A 316 16.35 1.56 -14.71
CA VAL A 316 14.94 1.60 -14.28
C VAL A 316 14.65 2.66 -13.20
N LEU A 317 15.64 3.07 -12.42
CA LEU A 317 15.51 4.09 -11.38
C LEU A 317 15.78 5.51 -11.93
N ARG A 318 16.53 5.64 -13.04
CA ARG A 318 16.89 6.95 -13.61
C ARG A 318 15.70 7.74 -14.15
N THR A 319 14.59 7.07 -14.41
CA THR A 319 13.37 7.67 -14.97
C THR A 319 12.40 8.18 -13.90
N LEU A 320 12.74 8.01 -12.63
CA LEU A 320 11.87 8.36 -11.52
C LEU A 320 12.11 9.80 -11.05
N ASP A 321 11.07 10.64 -11.04
CA ASP A 321 11.15 12.02 -10.56
C ASP A 321 11.63 12.09 -9.11
N VAL A 322 11.27 11.09 -8.29
CA VAL A 322 11.72 10.99 -6.90
C VAL A 322 13.23 10.82 -6.76
N GLU A 323 13.86 10.01 -7.62
CA GLU A 323 15.33 9.87 -7.63
C GLU A 323 16.00 11.16 -8.12
N LEU A 324 15.42 11.81 -9.13
CA LEU A 324 15.89 13.12 -9.59
C LEU A 324 15.85 14.14 -8.45
N LEU A 325 14.72 14.24 -7.74
CA LEU A 325 14.58 15.16 -6.60
C LEU A 325 15.62 14.86 -5.52
N HIS A 326 15.73 13.61 -5.07
CA HIS A 326 16.65 13.23 -3.99
C HIS A 326 18.10 13.51 -4.35
N ARG A 327 18.55 13.15 -5.56
CA ARG A 327 19.95 13.21 -5.96
C ARG A 327 20.39 14.53 -6.56
N ALA A 328 19.46 15.30 -7.08
CA ALA A 328 19.80 16.58 -7.71
C ALA A 328 19.42 17.80 -6.87
N ILE A 329 18.50 17.66 -5.90
CA ILE A 329 17.99 18.78 -5.11
C ILE A 329 18.16 18.57 -3.61
N LEU A 330 17.49 17.54 -3.04
CA LEU A 330 17.40 17.39 -1.57
C LEU A 330 18.78 17.27 -0.92
N ALA A 331 19.55 16.28 -1.28
CA ALA A 331 20.86 16.07 -0.67
C ALA A 331 21.89 17.15 -1.09
N PRO A 332 22.12 17.44 -2.41
CA PRO A 332 23.23 18.31 -2.80
C PRO A 332 22.93 19.81 -2.68
N ILE A 333 21.67 20.23 -2.80
CA ILE A 333 21.30 21.65 -2.75
C ILE A 333 20.79 22.04 -1.38
N LEU A 334 19.84 21.26 -0.82
CA LEU A 334 19.20 21.58 0.44
C LEU A 334 19.95 21.00 1.65
N GLY A 335 20.78 19.95 1.45
CA GLY A 335 21.43 19.25 2.55
C GLY A 335 20.44 18.46 3.43
N VAL A 336 19.30 18.10 2.87
CA VAL A 336 18.18 17.47 3.60
C VAL A 336 18.17 15.98 3.32
N ASP A 337 18.03 15.17 4.38
CA ASP A 337 17.78 13.75 4.31
C ASP A 337 16.27 13.47 4.21
N ALA A 338 15.92 12.31 3.64
CA ALA A 338 14.54 11.83 3.54
C ALA A 338 13.81 11.75 4.90
N ALA A 339 14.56 11.55 5.99
CA ALA A 339 14.00 11.42 7.35
C ALA A 339 13.30 12.68 7.89
N VAL A 340 13.57 13.85 7.32
CA VAL A 340 12.97 15.13 7.76
C VAL A 340 11.91 15.67 6.81
N LEU A 341 11.49 14.85 5.83
CA LEU A 341 10.48 15.23 4.86
C LEU A 341 9.09 14.89 5.38
N GLU A 342 8.13 15.75 5.06
CA GLU A 342 6.71 15.44 5.13
C GLU A 342 6.17 15.17 3.72
N PHE A 343 5.01 14.53 3.67
CA PHE A 343 4.46 14.04 2.41
C PHE A 343 2.98 14.41 2.30
N THR A 344 2.57 14.81 1.10
CA THR A 344 1.17 14.94 0.72
C THR A 344 0.97 14.41 -0.69
N HIS A 345 -0.28 14.19 -1.07
CA HIS A 345 -0.68 13.66 -2.37
C HIS A 345 -1.48 14.70 -3.19
N ASP A 346 -1.63 15.89 -2.62
CA ASP A 346 -2.42 16.99 -3.16
C ASP A 346 -1.55 18.20 -3.40
N ASP A 347 -1.61 18.76 -4.63
CA ASP A 347 -0.84 19.92 -5.05
C ASP A 347 -1.24 21.19 -4.25
N ASP A 348 -2.55 21.34 -3.95
CA ASP A 348 -3.08 22.50 -3.23
C ASP A 348 -2.72 22.43 -1.74
N GLU A 349 -2.86 21.24 -1.12
CA GLU A 349 -2.42 21.03 0.27
C GLU A 349 -0.94 21.33 0.44
N ALA A 350 -0.10 20.91 -0.53
CA ALA A 350 1.33 21.23 -0.51
C ALA A 350 1.60 22.74 -0.57
N ALA A 351 0.86 23.45 -1.43
CA ALA A 351 0.98 24.89 -1.58
C ALA A 351 0.49 25.65 -0.33
N ASP A 352 -0.62 25.21 0.26
CA ASP A 352 -1.19 25.79 1.49
C ASP A 352 -0.26 25.59 2.69
N ALA A 353 0.40 24.43 2.81
CA ALA A 353 1.39 24.19 3.86
C ALA A 353 2.57 25.19 3.78
N VAL A 354 3.01 25.54 2.57
CA VAL A 354 4.06 26.55 2.37
C VAL A 354 3.52 27.96 2.68
N ALA A 355 2.34 28.31 2.19
CA ALA A 355 1.72 29.62 2.44
C ALA A 355 1.44 29.86 3.93
N ALA A 356 1.07 28.82 4.67
CA ALA A 356 0.86 28.88 6.14
C ALA A 356 2.17 28.86 6.95
N GLY A 357 3.33 28.71 6.30
CA GLY A 357 4.63 28.61 6.99
C GLY A 357 4.89 27.28 7.69
N HIS A 358 4.08 26.26 7.43
CA HIS A 358 4.29 24.90 7.95
C HIS A 358 5.46 24.21 7.25
N ALA A 359 5.71 24.57 5.99
CA ALA A 359 6.86 24.11 5.20
C ALA A 359 7.60 25.33 4.61
N ALA A 360 8.92 25.24 4.48
CA ALA A 360 9.73 26.26 3.83
C ALA A 360 9.69 26.14 2.30
N ALA A 361 9.51 24.93 1.79
CA ALA A 361 9.29 24.64 0.37
C ALA A 361 8.50 23.36 0.18
N ALA A 362 7.82 23.24 -0.96
CA ALA A 362 7.25 22.00 -1.42
C ALA A 362 7.77 21.66 -2.82
N PHE A 363 8.05 20.37 -3.06
CA PHE A 363 8.43 19.83 -4.36
C PHE A 363 7.33 18.90 -4.85
N LEU A 364 6.66 19.32 -5.92
CA LEU A 364 5.56 18.60 -6.52
C LEU A 364 6.10 17.71 -7.64
N LEU A 365 5.79 16.42 -7.57
CA LEU A 365 6.30 15.39 -8.48
C LEU A 365 5.18 14.81 -9.34
N ASN A 366 5.53 14.18 -10.45
CA ASN A 366 4.62 13.27 -11.13
C ASN A 366 4.59 11.92 -10.42
N PRO A 367 3.44 11.20 -10.46
CA PRO A 367 3.40 9.83 -9.98
C PRO A 367 4.22 8.91 -10.89
N PRO A 368 4.91 7.90 -10.36
CA PRO A 368 5.49 6.87 -11.21
C PRO A 368 4.38 6.10 -11.93
N SER A 369 4.62 5.71 -13.17
CA SER A 369 3.68 4.85 -13.88
C SER A 369 3.69 3.42 -13.32
N ILE A 370 2.58 2.68 -13.47
CA ILE A 370 2.50 1.26 -13.12
C ILE A 370 3.61 0.46 -13.81
N ALA A 371 3.89 0.78 -15.08
CA ALA A 371 4.97 0.14 -15.84
C ALA A 371 6.35 0.40 -15.22
N ALA A 372 6.62 1.61 -14.71
CA ALA A 372 7.87 1.93 -14.04
C ALA A 372 8.01 1.16 -12.72
N VAL A 373 6.94 1.08 -11.90
CA VAL A 373 6.94 0.26 -10.67
C VAL A 373 7.23 -1.19 -10.99
N ARG A 374 6.56 -1.75 -12.00
CA ARG A 374 6.79 -3.13 -12.46
C ARG A 374 8.23 -3.34 -12.91
N ALA A 375 8.78 -2.44 -13.72
CA ALA A 375 10.15 -2.54 -14.23
C ALA A 375 11.19 -2.54 -13.08
N VAL A 376 11.02 -1.68 -12.09
CA VAL A 376 11.89 -1.62 -10.90
C VAL A 376 11.84 -2.95 -10.13
N CYS A 377 10.65 -3.48 -9.85
CA CYS A 377 10.49 -4.75 -9.13
C CYS A 377 11.09 -5.94 -9.90
N LEU A 378 10.87 -6.01 -11.21
CA LEU A 378 11.41 -7.10 -12.03
C LEU A 378 12.94 -7.03 -12.15
N ALA A 379 13.53 -5.84 -12.09
CA ALA A 379 14.97 -5.66 -12.01
C ALA A 379 15.57 -6.03 -10.64
N GLY A 380 14.72 -6.32 -9.64
CA GLY A 380 15.16 -6.57 -8.26
C GLY A 380 15.62 -5.33 -7.51
N GLU A 381 15.25 -4.16 -8.02
CA GLU A 381 15.56 -2.86 -7.44
C GLU A 381 14.41 -2.37 -6.53
N LEU A 382 14.71 -1.36 -5.72
CA LEU A 382 13.76 -0.74 -4.81
C LEU A 382 13.76 0.78 -5.03
N MET A 383 12.57 1.36 -5.07
CA MET A 383 12.37 2.80 -5.05
C MET A 383 12.70 3.38 -3.65
N PRO A 384 13.02 4.66 -3.56
CA PRO A 384 13.00 5.38 -2.28
C PRO A 384 11.65 5.22 -1.57
N GLU A 385 11.65 5.41 -0.26
CA GLU A 385 10.43 5.37 0.54
C GLU A 385 9.43 6.44 0.08
N LYS A 386 8.13 6.12 0.25
CA LYS A 386 7.04 7.02 -0.15
C LYS A 386 7.11 7.46 -1.62
N SER A 387 7.60 6.58 -2.51
CA SER A 387 7.64 6.84 -3.96
C SER A 387 6.29 6.68 -4.62
N THR A 388 5.38 5.88 -4.04
CA THR A 388 4.06 5.57 -4.58
C THR A 388 2.97 5.79 -3.55
N TYR A 389 1.80 6.22 -4.02
CA TYR A 389 0.58 6.22 -3.24
C TYR A 389 -0.53 5.56 -4.06
N PHE A 390 -0.70 4.25 -3.89
CA PHE A 390 -1.80 3.52 -4.51
C PHE A 390 -3.12 3.99 -3.91
N TYR A 391 -3.95 4.57 -4.76
CA TYR A 391 -5.20 5.24 -4.37
C TYR A 391 -6.44 4.51 -4.90
N PRO A 392 -7.53 4.51 -4.13
CA PRO A 392 -7.56 4.81 -2.70
C PRO A 392 -6.93 3.67 -1.89
N LYS A 393 -6.66 3.92 -0.61
CA LYS A 393 -6.26 2.85 0.30
C LYS A 393 -7.39 1.84 0.48
N LEU A 394 -7.03 0.59 0.74
CA LEU A 394 -8.02 -0.47 0.98
C LEU A 394 -8.76 -0.25 2.30
N ALA A 395 -10.06 -0.48 2.31
CA ALA A 395 -10.81 -0.48 3.55
C ALA A 395 -10.38 -1.66 4.46
N THR A 396 -10.16 -1.35 5.73
CA THR A 396 -9.95 -2.32 6.80
C THR A 396 -11.28 -2.65 7.46
N GLY A 397 -11.51 -3.90 7.84
CA GLY A 397 -12.73 -4.36 8.52
C GLY A 397 -13.69 -5.17 7.64
N LEU A 398 -13.48 -5.25 6.33
CA LEU A 398 -14.33 -6.08 5.46
C LEU A 398 -14.14 -7.58 5.72
N VAL A 399 -12.89 -8.02 5.78
CA VAL A 399 -12.50 -9.41 6.07
C VAL A 399 -11.24 -9.40 6.91
N LEU A 400 -11.22 -10.16 8.01
CA LEU A 400 -10.04 -10.44 8.80
C LEU A 400 -9.68 -11.92 8.64
N SER A 401 -8.39 -12.26 8.80
CA SER A 401 -7.91 -13.64 8.66
C SER A 401 -7.23 -14.10 9.94
N LEU A 402 -7.76 -15.16 10.55
CA LEU A 402 -7.12 -15.81 11.68
C LEU A 402 -5.91 -16.62 11.18
N VAL A 403 -4.75 -16.40 11.78
CA VAL A 403 -3.47 -17.04 11.47
C VAL A 403 -2.79 -17.60 12.71
N GLY A 404 -3.31 -17.33 13.88
CA GLY A 404 -2.92 -17.90 15.16
C GLY A 404 -3.63 -19.22 15.44
N PRO A 405 -3.26 -19.90 16.55
CA PRO A 405 -4.06 -21.01 17.05
C PRO A 405 -5.48 -20.54 17.36
N PRO A 406 -6.49 -21.43 17.21
CA PRO A 406 -7.84 -21.07 17.59
C PRO A 406 -7.87 -20.62 19.05
N TRP A 407 -8.56 -19.52 19.31
CA TRP A 407 -8.82 -19.12 20.67
C TRP A 407 -9.78 -20.13 21.29
N VAL A 408 -9.29 -20.83 22.32
CA VAL A 408 -10.08 -21.75 23.13
C VAL A 408 -10.91 -20.94 24.12
#